data_ac5557a2dd0cc4566f56c50a3db397cb
#
_entry.id   ac5557a2dd0cc4566f56c50a3db397cb
#
_cell.length_a   1.000
_cell.length_b   1.000
_cell.length_c   1.000
_cell.angle_alpha   90.00
_cell.angle_beta   90.00
_cell.angle_gamma   90.00
#
_symmetry.space_group_name_H-M   'P 1'
#
loop_
_entity.id
_entity.type
_entity.pdbx_description
1 polymer ?
#
loop_
_entity_poly.entity_id
_entity_poly.type
_entity_poly.pdbx_seq_one_letter_code
_entity_poly.pdbx_strand_id
1 'polypeptide(L)'
;DFQLLDNYLGRDSFDFILQSFYKKYQFQHITLSELQNHFAQNASKNTDWFFDNILKKSSLADLKVKKVLQEDKILRTTLSNKSNLQTATEVSLVDKNLKVLHSQWVDAFSGEKTIEITDTVNAYAVLVDPQWIGMEQNRRNNYYKIKGLHQIKPLQIRMFGAVEDPTKNQLFVAPILAGNKYDGFMLGLSLYNRVFPVKKLEYNLMPIWGFKSKTFNWVGDVSYHITPAKQKPVDIEIGVHSKSFTMNDRPLNLKYVKLQPYIIAQFQKAGNNIGPIHRVGYRNIQIWANDYTSERDSVT
;
A
#
# COMPACT_ATOMS: atom_id res chain seq x y z
N ASP A 1 12.69 2.23 15.30
CA ASP A 1 11.97 1.39 16.29
C ASP A 1 11.86 2.06 17.64
N PHE A 2 12.94 2.63 18.21
CA PHE A 2 12.88 3.33 19.50
C PHE A 2 11.93 4.55 19.50
N GLN A 3 11.68 5.19 18.37
CA GLN A 3 10.68 6.25 18.25
C GLN A 3 9.26 5.79 18.60
N LEU A 4 8.92 4.52 18.32
CA LEU A 4 7.64 3.94 18.72
C LEU A 4 7.53 3.83 20.25
N LEU A 5 8.61 3.42 20.91
CA LEU A 5 8.67 3.31 22.38
C LEU A 5 8.69 4.69 23.03
N ASP A 6 9.43 5.65 22.48
CA ASP A 6 9.47 7.05 22.91
C ASP A 6 8.05 7.67 22.89
N ASN A 7 7.34 7.54 21.77
CA ASN A 7 5.98 8.07 21.66
C ASN A 7 4.98 7.36 22.58
N TYR A 8 5.16 6.05 22.80
CA TYR A 8 4.29 5.27 23.69
C TYR A 8 4.46 5.65 25.16
N LEU A 9 5.70 5.84 25.62
CA LEU A 9 6.01 6.21 27.01
C LEU A 9 5.83 7.71 27.28
N GLY A 10 6.02 8.52 26.27
CA GLY A 10 6.19 9.96 26.35
C GLY A 10 7.65 10.36 26.51
N ARG A 11 8.05 11.45 25.85
CA ARG A 11 9.43 11.91 25.71
C ARG A 11 10.17 12.02 27.05
N ASP A 12 9.57 12.67 28.04
CA ASP A 12 10.22 12.90 29.32
C ASP A 12 10.52 11.59 30.07
N SER A 13 9.58 10.63 30.05
CA SER A 13 9.76 9.31 30.66
C SER A 13 10.83 8.51 29.93
N PHE A 14 10.81 8.51 28.61
CA PHE A 14 11.78 7.81 27.79
C PHE A 14 13.20 8.33 28.00
N ASP A 15 13.38 9.66 27.97
CA ASP A 15 14.66 10.31 28.17
C ASP A 15 15.20 10.06 29.61
N PHE A 16 14.33 10.13 30.62
CA PHE A 16 14.70 9.81 32.00
C PHE A 16 15.23 8.37 32.12
N ILE A 17 14.53 7.40 31.55
CA ILE A 17 14.93 5.98 31.59
C ILE A 17 16.29 5.79 30.91
N LEU A 18 16.49 6.37 29.71
CA LEU A 18 17.76 6.27 29.02
C LEU A 18 18.92 6.94 29.75
N GLN A 19 18.70 8.12 30.32
CA GLN A 19 19.73 8.83 31.10
C GLN A 19 20.11 8.05 32.36
N SER A 20 19.12 7.50 33.08
CA SER A 20 19.37 6.68 34.25
C SER A 20 20.08 5.37 33.91
N PHE A 21 19.72 4.74 32.78
CA PHE A 21 20.42 3.58 32.22
C PHE A 21 21.89 3.90 31.92
N TYR A 22 22.15 5.00 31.19
CA TYR A 22 23.51 5.44 30.88
C TYR A 22 24.35 5.67 32.16
N LYS A 23 23.81 6.38 33.16
CA LYS A 23 24.50 6.63 34.42
C LYS A 23 24.86 5.34 35.16
N LYS A 24 23.97 4.34 35.11
CA LYS A 24 24.17 3.06 35.80
C LYS A 24 25.21 2.18 35.11
N TYR A 25 25.23 2.16 33.80
CA TYR A 25 26.01 1.20 33.02
C TYR A 25 27.16 1.82 32.20
N GLN A 26 27.46 3.11 32.38
CA GLN A 26 28.58 3.77 31.69
C GLN A 26 29.89 2.99 31.91
N PHE A 27 30.67 2.88 30.82
CA PHE A 27 31.94 2.13 30.76
C PHE A 27 31.81 0.61 31.03
N GLN A 28 30.63 0.04 30.92
CA GLN A 28 30.39 -1.40 31.07
C GLN A 28 29.94 -2.00 29.74
N HIS A 29 30.19 -3.30 29.54
CA HIS A 29 29.58 -4.05 28.46
C HIS A 29 28.13 -4.35 28.82
N ILE A 30 27.19 -3.92 27.98
CA ILE A 30 25.77 -4.09 28.24
C ILE A 30 25.16 -5.11 27.30
N THR A 31 24.11 -5.78 27.73
CA THR A 31 23.29 -6.71 26.99
C THR A 31 21.90 -6.12 26.74
N LEU A 32 21.17 -6.66 25.75
CA LEU A 32 19.79 -6.29 25.51
C LEU A 32 18.89 -6.57 26.71
N SER A 33 19.20 -7.65 27.49
CA SER A 33 18.44 -8.02 28.69
C SER A 33 18.55 -6.99 29.79
N GLU A 34 19.73 -6.39 29.97
CA GLU A 34 19.93 -5.32 30.98
C GLU A 34 19.13 -4.07 30.60
N LEU A 35 19.09 -3.70 29.31
CA LEU A 35 18.29 -2.60 28.82
C LEU A 35 16.80 -2.89 29.04
N GLN A 36 16.32 -4.08 28.66
CA GLN A 36 14.93 -4.51 28.85
C GLN A 36 14.53 -4.45 30.32
N ASN A 37 15.34 -5.02 31.22
CA ASN A 37 15.07 -5.00 32.64
C ASN A 37 15.03 -3.57 33.21
N HIS A 38 15.90 -2.68 32.73
CA HIS A 38 15.91 -1.30 33.17
C HIS A 38 14.65 -0.55 32.76
N PHE A 39 14.17 -0.76 31.50
CA PHE A 39 12.89 -0.22 31.08
C PHE A 39 11.71 -0.80 31.87
N ALA A 40 11.68 -2.11 32.09
CA ALA A 40 10.63 -2.77 32.87
C ALA A 40 10.53 -2.26 34.34
N GLN A 41 11.65 -1.88 34.95
CA GLN A 41 11.71 -1.36 36.33
C GLN A 41 11.31 0.13 36.43
N ASN A 42 11.53 0.92 35.38
CA ASN A 42 11.41 2.39 35.48
C ASN A 42 10.26 2.96 34.60
N ALA A 43 9.70 2.17 33.70
CA ALA A 43 8.58 2.62 32.89
C ALA A 43 7.25 2.45 33.62
N SER A 44 6.34 3.42 33.44
CA SER A 44 4.96 3.36 33.99
C SER A 44 4.04 2.42 33.21
N LYS A 45 4.44 2.00 32.00
CA LYS A 45 3.69 1.11 31.11
C LYS A 45 4.52 -0.12 30.77
N ASN A 46 3.85 -1.21 30.40
CA ASN A 46 4.55 -2.43 29.96
C ASN A 46 5.35 -2.16 28.68
N THR A 47 6.62 -2.51 28.69
CA THR A 47 7.57 -2.36 27.58
C THR A 47 8.07 -3.68 27.01
N ASP A 48 7.72 -4.84 27.61
CA ASP A 48 8.21 -6.17 27.18
C ASP A 48 7.89 -6.48 25.75
N TRP A 49 6.69 -6.06 25.27
CA TRP A 49 6.28 -6.23 23.88
C TRP A 49 7.27 -5.62 22.90
N PHE A 50 7.92 -4.51 23.24
CA PHE A 50 8.90 -3.86 22.39
C PHE A 50 10.16 -4.71 22.26
N PHE A 51 10.72 -5.16 23.38
CA PHE A 51 11.93 -5.97 23.38
C PHE A 51 11.70 -7.37 22.81
N ASP A 52 10.60 -8.05 23.20
CA ASP A 52 10.34 -9.44 22.83
C ASP A 52 9.74 -9.61 21.43
N ASN A 53 9.06 -8.61 20.91
CA ASN A 53 8.43 -8.72 19.61
C ASN A 53 9.08 -7.79 18.57
N ILE A 54 9.36 -6.52 18.89
CA ILE A 54 9.90 -5.59 17.89
C ILE A 54 11.40 -5.81 17.68
N LEU A 55 12.19 -5.90 18.76
CA LEU A 55 13.65 -6.03 18.63
C LEU A 55 14.12 -7.46 18.34
N LYS A 56 13.46 -8.49 18.92
CA LYS A 56 13.89 -9.90 18.76
C LYS A 56 13.28 -10.60 17.54
N LYS A 57 12.20 -10.07 16.94
CA LYS A 57 11.54 -10.69 15.81
C LYS A 57 11.65 -9.82 14.56
N SER A 58 11.87 -10.45 13.41
CA SER A 58 11.93 -9.77 12.10
C SER A 58 10.57 -9.71 11.38
N SER A 59 9.46 -9.93 12.09
CA SER A 59 8.12 -9.89 11.54
C SER A 59 7.50 -8.50 11.66
N LEU A 60 6.55 -8.19 10.77
CA LEU A 60 5.80 -6.93 10.78
C LEU A 60 4.41 -7.14 11.38
N ALA A 61 3.87 -6.11 12.01
CA ALA A 61 2.47 -6.08 12.44
C ALA A 61 1.52 -5.95 11.22
N ASP A 62 0.28 -6.40 11.36
CA ASP A 62 -0.81 -6.14 10.40
C ASP A 62 -2.04 -5.67 11.19
N LEU A 63 -2.00 -4.38 11.53
CA LEU A 63 -3.06 -3.71 12.26
C LEU A 63 -4.17 -3.28 11.30
N LYS A 64 -5.41 -3.32 11.77
CA LYS A 64 -6.58 -2.93 10.98
C LYS A 64 -7.66 -2.34 11.89
N VAL A 65 -8.31 -1.29 11.44
CA VAL A 65 -9.62 -0.91 11.98
C VAL A 65 -10.67 -1.85 11.39
N LYS A 66 -11.19 -2.77 12.20
CA LYS A 66 -12.17 -3.78 11.75
C LYS A 66 -13.58 -3.21 11.68
N LYS A 67 -13.99 -2.48 12.72
CA LYS A 67 -15.34 -1.94 12.87
C LYS A 67 -15.33 -0.71 13.78
N VAL A 68 -16.19 0.23 13.46
CA VAL A 68 -16.48 1.38 14.32
C VAL A 68 -17.99 1.46 14.50
N LEU A 69 -18.43 1.52 15.74
CA LEU A 69 -19.83 1.75 16.12
C LEU A 69 -19.90 3.07 16.85
N GLN A 70 -20.80 3.94 16.42
CA GLN A 70 -21.09 5.18 17.11
C GLN A 70 -22.35 5.02 17.94
N GLU A 71 -22.22 5.17 19.25
CA GLU A 71 -23.33 5.16 20.22
C GLU A 71 -23.26 6.51 20.98
N ASP A 72 -24.19 7.40 20.66
CA ASP A 72 -24.23 8.78 21.19
C ASP A 72 -22.90 9.54 20.98
N LYS A 73 -22.16 9.76 22.05
CA LYS A 73 -20.86 10.46 22.07
C LYS A 73 -19.67 9.52 22.17
N ILE A 74 -19.90 8.21 22.14
CA ILE A 74 -18.86 7.17 22.27
C ILE A 74 -18.67 6.47 20.93
N LEU A 75 -17.42 6.34 20.48
CA LEU A 75 -17.04 5.50 19.37
C LEU A 75 -16.39 4.22 19.90
N ARG A 76 -17.10 3.10 19.76
CA ARG A 76 -16.53 1.78 19.98
C ARG A 76 -15.79 1.32 18.74
N THR A 77 -14.48 1.30 18.84
CA THR A 77 -13.58 0.94 17.74
C THR A 77 -12.98 -0.43 18.00
N THR A 78 -13.28 -1.39 17.14
CA THR A 78 -12.67 -2.72 17.15
C THR A 78 -11.46 -2.73 16.22
N LEU A 79 -10.30 -2.95 16.79
CA LEU A 79 -9.04 -3.14 16.10
C LEU A 79 -8.80 -4.64 15.90
N SER A 80 -8.06 -5.00 14.86
CA SER A 80 -7.60 -6.36 14.61
C SER A 80 -6.13 -6.33 14.27
N ASN A 81 -5.34 -7.13 14.96
CA ASN A 81 -3.95 -7.42 14.62
C ASN A 81 -3.87 -8.84 14.08
N LYS A 82 -3.65 -8.98 12.77
CA LYS A 82 -3.61 -10.28 12.09
C LYS A 82 -2.27 -10.99 12.18
N SER A 83 -1.25 -10.28 12.64
CA SER A 83 0.07 -10.85 12.84
C SER A 83 0.19 -11.52 14.21
N ASN A 84 1.20 -12.38 14.35
CA ASN A 84 1.60 -12.94 15.65
C ASN A 84 2.49 -11.97 16.46
N LEU A 85 2.70 -10.76 15.96
CA LEU A 85 3.52 -9.73 16.59
C LEU A 85 2.64 -8.86 17.49
N GLN A 86 2.81 -8.94 18.79
CA GLN A 86 2.15 -8.01 19.71
C GLN A 86 2.86 -6.65 19.66
N THR A 87 2.12 -5.59 19.43
CA THR A 87 2.62 -4.22 19.42
C THR A 87 1.59 -3.24 19.96
N ALA A 88 2.06 -2.23 20.68
CA ALA A 88 1.25 -1.07 21.03
C ALA A 88 1.08 -0.19 19.79
N THR A 89 -0.01 0.57 19.73
CA THR A 89 -0.29 1.46 18.62
C THR A 89 -1.07 2.69 19.06
N GLU A 90 -0.85 3.80 18.38
CA GLU A 90 -1.67 4.99 18.51
C GLU A 90 -2.91 4.89 17.64
N VAL A 91 -4.08 5.27 18.19
CA VAL A 91 -5.35 5.37 17.46
C VAL A 91 -5.85 6.79 17.56
N SER A 92 -6.11 7.39 16.41
CA SER A 92 -6.53 8.79 16.33
C SER A 92 -7.87 8.95 15.64
N LEU A 93 -8.67 9.92 16.12
CA LEU A 93 -9.77 10.49 15.39
C LEU A 93 -9.26 11.64 14.54
N VAL A 94 -9.68 11.67 13.29
CA VAL A 94 -9.27 12.72 12.34
C VAL A 94 -10.50 13.39 11.70
N ASP A 95 -10.32 14.65 11.30
CA ASP A 95 -11.30 15.40 10.52
C ASP A 95 -11.22 15.02 9.02
N LYS A 96 -11.99 15.72 8.16
CA LYS A 96 -12.01 15.51 6.70
C LYS A 96 -10.67 15.80 6.03
N ASN A 97 -9.84 16.62 6.64
CA ASN A 97 -8.52 17.01 6.14
C ASN A 97 -7.40 16.12 6.71
N LEU A 98 -7.77 15.07 7.45
CA LEU A 98 -6.86 14.15 8.18
C LEU A 98 -6.08 14.84 9.31
N LYS A 99 -6.58 15.98 9.81
CA LYS A 99 -6.04 16.61 11.01
C LYS A 99 -6.49 15.81 12.24
N VAL A 100 -5.54 15.47 13.10
CA VAL A 100 -5.83 14.76 14.36
C VAL A 100 -6.64 15.64 15.29
N LEU A 101 -7.76 15.12 15.76
CA LEU A 101 -8.65 15.74 16.73
C LEU A 101 -8.42 15.17 18.13
N HIS A 102 -8.24 13.87 18.23
CA HIS A 102 -8.00 13.14 19.46
C HIS A 102 -7.11 11.93 19.18
N SER A 103 -6.23 11.58 20.12
CA SER A 103 -5.37 10.41 20.04
C SER A 103 -5.32 9.68 21.37
N GLN A 104 -5.27 8.35 21.30
CA GLN A 104 -4.99 7.53 22.47
C GLN A 104 -4.11 6.33 22.11
N TRP A 105 -3.26 5.93 23.05
CA TRP A 105 -2.46 4.72 22.94
C TRP A 105 -3.25 3.49 23.34
N VAL A 106 -3.08 2.44 22.57
CA VAL A 106 -3.61 1.10 22.82
C VAL A 106 -2.44 0.20 23.14
N ASP A 107 -2.48 -0.41 24.32
CA ASP A 107 -1.45 -1.36 24.77
C ASP A 107 -1.34 -2.54 23.81
N ALA A 108 -0.16 -3.13 23.74
CA ALA A 108 0.17 -4.23 22.86
C ALA A 108 -0.86 -5.37 22.93
N PHE A 109 -1.29 -5.82 21.75
CA PHE A 109 -2.28 -6.89 21.61
C PHE A 109 -2.02 -7.74 20.36
N SER A 110 -2.60 -8.93 20.37
CA SER A 110 -2.79 -9.81 19.22
C SER A 110 -4.27 -10.16 19.08
N GLY A 111 -4.70 -10.53 17.88
CA GLY A 111 -6.13 -10.80 17.63
C GLY A 111 -6.97 -9.52 17.58
N GLU A 112 -8.06 -9.47 18.31
CA GLU A 112 -8.99 -8.33 18.32
C GLU A 112 -9.02 -7.62 19.68
N LYS A 113 -9.08 -6.29 19.63
CA LYS A 113 -9.22 -5.44 20.81
C LYS A 113 -10.21 -4.32 20.51
N THR A 114 -11.17 -4.13 21.41
CA THR A 114 -12.13 -3.03 21.32
C THR A 114 -11.76 -1.94 22.31
N ILE A 115 -11.77 -0.70 21.83
CA ILE A 115 -11.51 0.50 22.61
C ILE A 115 -12.70 1.46 22.52
N GLU A 116 -12.87 2.30 23.49
CA GLU A 116 -13.87 3.37 23.51
C GLU A 116 -13.16 4.72 23.40
N ILE A 117 -13.68 5.59 22.55
CA ILE A 117 -13.18 6.95 22.34
C ILE A 117 -14.37 7.89 22.57
N THR A 118 -14.21 8.83 23.50
CA THR A 118 -15.32 9.67 23.97
C THR A 118 -15.42 11.02 23.28
N ASP A 119 -14.34 11.62 22.82
CA ASP A 119 -14.38 12.92 22.15
C ASP A 119 -14.56 12.77 20.63
N THR A 120 -15.82 12.73 20.19
CA THR A 120 -16.16 12.40 18.79
C THR A 120 -16.65 13.58 17.95
N VAL A 121 -16.60 14.81 18.49
CA VAL A 121 -17.07 16.01 17.80
C VAL A 121 -16.25 16.24 16.53
N ASN A 122 -16.95 16.35 15.39
CA ASN A 122 -16.35 16.52 14.07
C ASN A 122 -15.46 15.36 13.57
N ALA A 123 -15.47 14.21 14.24
CA ALA A 123 -14.71 13.04 13.79
C ALA A 123 -15.23 12.52 12.43
N TYR A 124 -14.33 12.38 11.48
CA TYR A 124 -14.62 11.90 10.13
C TYR A 124 -14.15 10.46 9.93
N ALA A 125 -12.96 10.13 10.45
CA ALA A 125 -12.39 8.81 10.33
C ALA A 125 -11.57 8.43 11.57
N VAL A 126 -11.39 7.12 11.76
CA VAL A 126 -10.44 6.52 12.69
C VAL A 126 -9.18 6.13 11.92
N LEU A 127 -8.02 6.46 12.44
CA LEU A 127 -6.73 6.18 11.87
C LEU A 127 -5.83 5.47 12.89
N VAL A 128 -5.24 4.35 12.51
CA VAL A 128 -4.23 3.63 13.29
C VAL A 128 -2.85 4.06 12.83
N ASP A 129 -1.93 4.27 13.77
CA ASP A 129 -0.55 4.71 13.53
C ASP A 129 -0.47 5.93 12.59
N PRO A 130 -1.04 7.09 12.99
CA PRO A 130 -1.15 8.28 12.14
C PRO A 130 0.20 8.85 11.73
N GLN A 131 1.25 8.60 12.51
CA GLN A 131 2.62 9.09 12.27
C GLN A 131 3.48 8.08 11.49
N TRP A 132 2.95 6.90 11.17
CA TRP A 132 3.63 5.82 10.44
C TRP A 132 4.93 5.32 11.10
N ILE A 133 4.96 5.27 12.41
CA ILE A 133 6.15 4.89 13.20
C ILE A 133 6.20 3.39 13.45
N GLY A 134 5.04 2.74 13.51
CA GLY A 134 4.93 1.30 13.75
C GLY A 134 5.54 0.49 12.61
N MET A 135 6.08 -0.68 12.94
CA MET A 135 6.56 -1.65 11.94
C MET A 135 5.37 -2.42 11.37
N GLU A 136 4.76 -1.89 10.32
CA GLU A 136 3.53 -2.42 9.78
C GLU A 136 3.65 -2.84 8.32
N GLN A 137 3.10 -4.04 8.02
CA GLN A 137 3.10 -4.61 6.69
C GLN A 137 2.10 -3.96 5.74
N ASN A 138 0.95 -3.51 6.26
CA ASN A 138 -0.14 -3.01 5.42
C ASN A 138 -0.86 -1.80 6.04
N ARG A 139 -0.35 -0.61 5.80
CA ARG A 139 -0.96 0.63 6.30
C ARG A 139 -2.27 1.02 5.60
N ARG A 140 -2.65 0.34 4.51
CA ARG A 140 -3.86 0.67 3.74
C ARG A 140 -5.15 0.34 4.48
N ASN A 141 -5.11 -0.58 5.45
CA ASN A 141 -6.27 -0.99 6.26
C ASN A 141 -6.37 -0.23 7.60
N ASN A 142 -5.48 0.73 7.86
CA ASN A 142 -5.42 1.54 9.07
C ASN A 142 -6.43 2.70 9.09
N TYR A 143 -7.06 2.98 7.98
CA TYR A 143 -8.06 4.03 7.83
C TYR A 143 -9.46 3.46 7.82
N TYR A 144 -10.38 4.08 8.59
CA TYR A 144 -11.79 3.70 8.62
C TYR A 144 -12.67 4.95 8.73
N LYS A 145 -13.42 5.26 7.68
CA LYS A 145 -14.39 6.35 7.66
C LYS A 145 -15.60 6.01 8.55
N ILE A 146 -15.99 6.91 9.44
CA ILE A 146 -17.05 6.63 10.44
C ILE A 146 -18.41 6.49 9.77
N LYS A 147 -18.73 7.35 8.80
CA LYS A 147 -20.05 7.35 8.11
C LYS A 147 -19.91 7.05 6.63
N GLY A 148 -20.84 6.27 6.08
CA GLY A 148 -20.91 5.94 4.65
C GLY A 148 -20.02 4.76 4.25
N LEU A 149 -19.37 4.83 3.10
CA LEU A 149 -18.49 3.76 2.60
C LEU A 149 -17.15 3.80 3.34
N HIS A 150 -17.01 2.99 4.34
CA HIS A 150 -15.96 3.04 5.36
C HIS A 150 -14.52 2.91 4.82
N GLN A 151 -14.33 2.20 3.72
CA GLN A 151 -13.01 1.96 3.13
C GLN A 151 -12.64 2.95 2.02
N ILE A 152 -13.54 3.87 1.63
CA ILE A 152 -13.26 4.87 0.61
C ILE A 152 -12.49 6.02 1.24
N LYS A 153 -11.26 6.18 0.77
CA LYS A 153 -10.36 7.27 1.13
C LYS A 153 -10.53 8.46 0.20
N PRO A 154 -10.12 9.67 0.63
CA PRO A 154 -10.10 10.82 -0.26
C PRO A 154 -9.29 10.56 -1.53
N LEU A 155 -9.81 10.98 -2.69
CA LEU A 155 -9.08 10.90 -3.96
C LEU A 155 -8.01 11.98 -4.00
N GLN A 156 -6.81 11.60 -4.41
CA GLN A 156 -5.70 12.50 -4.67
C GLN A 156 -5.16 12.26 -6.08
N ILE A 157 -5.24 13.29 -6.93
CA ILE A 157 -4.62 13.28 -8.25
C ILE A 157 -3.26 13.96 -8.13
N ARG A 158 -2.20 13.32 -8.62
CA ARG A 158 -0.83 13.86 -8.60
C ARG A 158 -0.17 13.70 -9.96
N MET A 159 0.53 14.71 -10.38
CA MET A 159 1.45 14.59 -11.51
C MET A 159 2.75 13.95 -11.01
N PHE A 160 3.14 12.88 -11.68
CA PHE A 160 4.31 12.06 -11.35
C PHE A 160 4.32 11.59 -9.88
N GLY A 161 4.63 10.36 -9.67
CA GLY A 161 4.74 9.83 -8.32
C GLY A 161 4.97 8.33 -8.30
N ALA A 162 5.60 7.87 -7.22
CA ALA A 162 5.86 6.45 -6.98
C ALA A 162 5.73 6.10 -5.49
N VAL A 163 5.53 7.09 -4.62
CA VAL A 163 5.43 6.88 -3.18
C VAL A 163 3.96 6.91 -2.76
N GLU A 164 3.56 5.87 -2.04
CA GLU A 164 2.20 5.75 -1.54
C GLU A 164 1.93 6.67 -0.34
N ASP A 165 0.78 7.33 -0.37
CA ASP A 165 0.11 7.86 0.81
C ASP A 165 -1.02 6.89 1.18
N PRO A 166 -0.86 6.05 2.21
CA PRO A 166 -1.84 5.03 2.56
C PRO A 166 -3.17 5.60 3.08
N THR A 167 -3.26 6.90 3.34
CA THR A 167 -4.48 7.58 3.77
C THR A 167 -5.35 8.05 2.61
N LYS A 168 -4.86 7.97 1.36
CA LYS A 168 -5.53 8.47 0.15
C LYS A 168 -5.64 7.41 -0.94
N ASN A 169 -6.65 7.57 -1.78
CA ASN A 169 -6.73 6.87 -3.06
C ASN A 169 -6.01 7.72 -4.11
N GLN A 170 -4.79 7.32 -4.49
CA GLN A 170 -3.95 8.09 -5.38
C GLN A 170 -4.11 7.63 -6.83
N LEU A 171 -4.33 8.60 -7.72
CA LEU A 171 -4.24 8.49 -9.17
C LEU A 171 -3.08 9.36 -9.65
N PHE A 172 -2.08 8.73 -10.25
CA PHE A 172 -0.97 9.44 -10.85
C PHE A 172 -1.23 9.69 -12.32
N VAL A 173 -0.84 10.88 -12.79
CA VAL A 173 -1.00 11.30 -14.17
C VAL A 173 0.36 11.77 -14.70
N ALA A 174 0.73 11.31 -15.89
CA ALA A 174 1.93 11.76 -16.58
C ALA A 174 1.65 12.01 -18.07
N PRO A 175 2.12 13.09 -18.67
CA PRO A 175 2.02 13.29 -20.11
C PRO A 175 2.90 12.29 -20.83
N ILE A 176 2.43 11.81 -22.00
CA ILE A 176 3.16 10.89 -22.87
C ILE A 176 3.34 11.55 -24.22
N LEU A 177 4.57 11.56 -24.69
CA LEU A 177 4.95 11.89 -26.05
C LEU A 177 5.48 10.63 -26.72
N ALA A 178 4.95 10.29 -27.86
CA ALA A 178 5.36 9.12 -28.63
C ALA A 178 5.34 9.41 -30.12
N GLY A 179 5.80 8.47 -30.91
CA GLY A 179 5.75 8.58 -32.37
C GLY A 179 6.03 7.27 -33.04
N ASN A 180 5.37 7.05 -34.17
CA ASN A 180 5.66 5.96 -35.08
C ASN A 180 5.40 6.39 -36.53
N LYS A 181 5.78 5.53 -37.49
CA LYS A 181 5.68 5.83 -38.94
C LYS A 181 4.23 6.15 -39.39
N TYR A 182 3.26 5.45 -38.82
CA TYR A 182 1.87 5.49 -39.29
C TYR A 182 1.04 6.54 -38.56
N ASP A 183 1.17 6.61 -37.22
CA ASP A 183 0.45 7.58 -36.38
C ASP A 183 1.12 8.96 -36.36
N GLY A 184 2.41 9.04 -36.78
CA GLY A 184 3.22 10.25 -36.70
C GLY A 184 3.53 10.64 -35.27
N PHE A 185 3.52 11.92 -34.97
CA PHE A 185 3.59 12.42 -33.60
C PHE A 185 2.32 12.01 -32.85
N MET A 186 2.48 11.64 -31.61
CA MET A 186 1.41 11.14 -30.75
C MET A 186 1.50 11.80 -29.37
N LEU A 187 0.35 12.22 -28.85
CA LEU A 187 0.20 12.81 -27.53
C LEU A 187 -0.81 12.01 -26.71
N GLY A 188 -0.49 11.78 -25.46
CA GLY A 188 -1.35 11.03 -24.55
C GLY A 188 -1.11 11.34 -23.08
N LEU A 189 -1.81 10.59 -22.25
CA LEU A 189 -1.67 10.62 -20.81
C LEU A 189 -1.47 9.20 -20.26
N SER A 190 -0.59 9.03 -19.29
CA SER A 190 -0.53 7.83 -18.48
C SER A 190 -1.34 8.04 -17.20
N LEU A 191 -2.29 7.17 -16.95
CA LEU A 191 -3.13 7.12 -15.75
C LEU A 191 -2.75 5.84 -15.00
N TYR A 192 -2.10 5.98 -13.84
CA TYR A 192 -1.58 4.81 -13.13
C TYR A 192 -1.72 4.95 -11.61
N ASN A 193 -1.67 3.81 -10.94
CA ASN A 193 -1.68 3.73 -9.47
C ASN A 193 -0.49 2.94 -8.91
N ARG A 194 0.48 2.58 -9.75
CA ARG A 194 1.66 1.82 -9.34
C ARG A 194 2.54 2.63 -8.41
N VAL A 195 2.80 2.08 -7.24
CA VAL A 195 3.60 2.68 -6.17
C VAL A 195 4.39 1.59 -5.44
N PHE A 196 5.33 1.99 -4.62
CA PHE A 196 5.94 1.10 -3.66
C PHE A 196 5.34 1.35 -2.27
N PRO A 197 4.94 0.30 -1.54
CA PRO A 197 4.88 -1.12 -1.90
C PRO A 197 3.75 -1.45 -2.90
N VAL A 198 3.90 -2.58 -3.61
CA VAL A 198 2.97 -3.06 -4.64
C VAL A 198 1.54 -3.14 -4.12
N LYS A 199 0.57 -2.68 -4.91
CA LYS A 199 -0.86 -2.77 -4.60
C LYS A 199 -1.44 -4.10 -5.06
N LYS A 200 -2.53 -4.52 -4.41
CA LYS A 200 -3.26 -5.72 -4.86
C LYS A 200 -3.83 -5.55 -6.26
N LEU A 201 -4.36 -4.38 -6.58
CA LEU A 201 -4.80 -4.02 -7.92
C LEU A 201 -3.90 -2.90 -8.42
N GLU A 202 -3.18 -3.16 -9.51
CA GLU A 202 -2.37 -2.18 -10.21
C GLU A 202 -2.88 -1.98 -11.63
N TYR A 203 -2.80 -0.76 -12.10
CA TYR A 203 -3.11 -0.43 -13.48
C TYR A 203 -2.20 0.69 -13.99
N ASN A 204 -2.00 0.67 -15.30
CA ASN A 204 -1.40 1.76 -16.07
C ASN A 204 -2.10 1.82 -17.42
N LEU A 205 -2.84 2.88 -17.65
CA LEU A 205 -3.65 3.10 -18.84
C LEU A 205 -3.12 4.33 -19.58
N MET A 206 -2.77 4.16 -20.83
CA MET A 206 -2.15 5.19 -21.66
C MET A 206 -3.00 5.41 -22.93
N PRO A 207 -4.08 6.20 -22.85
CA PRO A 207 -4.76 6.71 -24.04
C PRO A 207 -3.85 7.68 -24.81
N ILE A 208 -3.73 7.49 -26.13
CA ILE A 208 -2.80 8.22 -26.98
C ILE A 208 -3.50 8.59 -28.29
N TRP A 209 -3.37 9.84 -28.72
CA TRP A 209 -3.88 10.33 -29.98
C TRP A 209 -2.78 10.43 -31.02
N GLY A 210 -2.95 9.79 -32.19
CA GLY A 210 -2.04 9.89 -33.33
C GLY A 210 -2.47 11.01 -34.29
N PHE A 211 -1.63 12.02 -34.48
CA PHE A 211 -1.99 13.20 -35.27
C PHE A 211 -1.99 12.94 -36.78
N LYS A 212 -1.08 12.10 -37.28
CA LYS A 212 -1.03 11.76 -38.71
C LYS A 212 -2.19 10.84 -39.13
N SER A 213 -2.44 9.79 -38.37
CA SER A 213 -3.52 8.83 -38.59
C SER A 213 -4.90 9.40 -38.23
N LYS A 214 -4.96 10.39 -37.33
CA LYS A 214 -6.17 10.92 -36.68
C LYS A 214 -6.95 9.82 -35.96
N THR A 215 -6.24 8.93 -35.28
CA THR A 215 -6.81 7.79 -34.56
C THR A 215 -6.48 7.78 -33.11
N PHE A 216 -7.39 7.23 -32.31
CA PHE A 216 -7.18 6.95 -30.92
C PHE A 216 -6.48 5.59 -30.77
N ASN A 217 -5.37 5.58 -30.06
CA ASN A 217 -4.57 4.41 -29.74
C ASN A 217 -4.46 4.25 -28.22
N TRP A 218 -4.01 3.10 -27.78
CA TRP A 218 -3.77 2.89 -26.34
C TRP A 218 -2.66 1.87 -26.10
N VAL A 219 -2.04 1.99 -24.96
CA VAL A 219 -1.29 0.95 -24.26
C VAL A 219 -1.83 0.88 -22.84
N GLY A 220 -2.06 -0.31 -22.34
CA GLY A 220 -2.57 -0.45 -20.99
C GLY A 220 -2.27 -1.81 -20.41
N ASP A 221 -2.14 -1.83 -19.10
CA ASP A 221 -2.07 -3.05 -18.33
C ASP A 221 -2.84 -2.90 -17.02
N VAL A 222 -3.44 -4.00 -16.60
CA VAL A 222 -4.11 -4.15 -15.31
C VAL A 222 -3.66 -5.48 -14.73
N SER A 223 -3.23 -5.47 -13.48
CA SER A 223 -2.82 -6.69 -12.77
C SER A 223 -3.38 -6.74 -11.36
N TYR A 224 -3.61 -7.95 -10.89
CA TYR A 224 -4.03 -8.24 -9.53
C TYR A 224 -3.04 -9.18 -8.86
N HIS A 225 -2.56 -8.79 -7.67
CA HIS A 225 -1.57 -9.51 -6.89
C HIS A 225 -2.24 -10.26 -5.75
N ILE A 226 -1.98 -11.57 -5.67
CA ILE A 226 -2.39 -12.45 -4.59
C ILE A 226 -1.12 -12.86 -3.86
N THR A 227 -0.99 -12.41 -2.60
CA THR A 227 0.13 -12.78 -1.74
C THR A 227 -0.37 -13.85 -0.76
N PRO A 228 -0.08 -15.14 -0.98
CA PRO A 228 -0.53 -16.21 -0.10
C PRO A 228 0.08 -16.08 1.30
N ALA A 229 -0.70 -16.40 2.33
CA ALA A 229 -0.24 -16.38 3.72
C ALA A 229 0.88 -17.42 4.01
N LYS A 230 0.96 -18.50 3.21
CA LYS A 230 2.03 -19.50 3.25
C LYS A 230 3.01 -19.18 2.11
N GLN A 231 4.28 -19.13 2.45
CA GLN A 231 5.39 -18.57 1.69
C GLN A 231 5.74 -19.20 0.32
N LYS A 232 4.87 -19.97 -0.33
CA LYS A 232 5.14 -20.53 -1.67
C LYS A 232 3.84 -20.74 -2.44
N PRO A 233 3.64 -20.05 -3.55
CA PRO A 233 4.40 -18.92 -4.11
C PRO A 233 4.36 -17.67 -3.21
N VAL A 234 5.34 -16.77 -3.32
CA VAL A 234 5.37 -15.51 -2.55
C VAL A 234 4.41 -14.46 -3.12
N ASP A 235 4.15 -14.55 -4.42
CA ASP A 235 3.20 -13.70 -5.13
C ASP A 235 2.64 -14.43 -6.35
N ILE A 236 1.36 -14.23 -6.64
CA ILE A 236 0.69 -14.64 -7.88
C ILE A 236 0.11 -13.38 -8.50
N GLU A 237 0.62 -13.03 -9.67
CA GLU A 237 0.14 -11.91 -10.47
C GLU A 237 -0.76 -12.44 -11.60
N ILE A 238 -2.00 -11.96 -11.65
CA ILE A 238 -2.95 -12.23 -12.74
C ILE A 238 -3.22 -10.89 -13.42
N GLY A 239 -3.02 -10.82 -14.73
CA GLY A 239 -3.18 -9.54 -15.41
C GLY A 239 -3.53 -9.65 -16.87
N VAL A 240 -3.79 -8.49 -17.45
CA VAL A 240 -4.01 -8.31 -18.88
C VAL A 240 -3.21 -7.12 -19.37
N HIS A 241 -2.46 -7.32 -20.44
CA HIS A 241 -1.82 -6.26 -21.20
C HIS A 241 -2.53 -6.08 -22.52
N SER A 242 -2.83 -4.84 -22.89
CA SER A 242 -3.48 -4.50 -24.15
C SER A 242 -2.79 -3.32 -24.81
N LYS A 243 -2.74 -3.34 -26.15
CA LYS A 243 -2.30 -2.21 -26.95
C LYS A 243 -2.96 -2.19 -28.31
N SER A 244 -3.12 -0.99 -28.84
CA SER A 244 -3.61 -0.77 -30.22
C SER A 244 -2.82 0.35 -30.88
N PHE A 245 -2.43 0.12 -32.13
CA PHE A 245 -1.77 1.11 -32.98
C PHE A 245 -2.20 0.95 -34.44
N THR A 246 -2.01 2.00 -35.22
CA THR A 246 -2.18 1.96 -36.67
C THR A 246 -1.01 1.21 -37.30
N MET A 247 -1.27 0.30 -38.22
CA MET A 247 -0.28 -0.52 -38.89
C MET A 247 -0.14 -0.26 -40.40
N ASN A 248 -0.94 0.65 -40.94
CA ASN A 248 -0.86 1.03 -42.34
C ASN A 248 -1.20 2.51 -42.54
N ASP A 249 -0.74 3.10 -43.64
CA ASP A 249 -0.99 4.49 -44.00
C ASP A 249 -2.41 4.70 -44.54
N ARG A 250 -2.83 5.97 -44.63
CA ARG A 250 -4.07 6.36 -45.28
C ARG A 250 -4.14 5.85 -46.75
N PRO A 251 -5.36 5.61 -47.29
CA PRO A 251 -6.65 5.99 -46.69
C PRO A 251 -7.21 5.04 -45.65
N LEU A 252 -6.73 3.82 -45.53
CA LEU A 252 -7.39 2.75 -44.77
C LEU A 252 -7.16 2.84 -43.27
N ASN A 253 -6.01 3.41 -42.81
CA ASN A 253 -5.65 3.49 -41.40
C ASN A 253 -5.91 2.17 -40.63
N LEU A 254 -5.46 1.06 -41.18
CA LEU A 254 -5.68 -0.26 -40.59
C LEU A 254 -5.03 -0.31 -39.19
N LYS A 255 -5.76 -0.91 -38.27
CA LYS A 255 -5.33 -1.04 -36.90
C LYS A 255 -5.15 -2.49 -36.51
N TYR A 256 -4.26 -2.71 -35.52
CA TYR A 256 -4.26 -3.95 -34.77
C TYR A 256 -4.59 -3.68 -33.31
N VAL A 257 -5.23 -4.66 -32.70
CA VAL A 257 -5.45 -4.73 -31.25
C VAL A 257 -4.76 -5.99 -30.75
N LYS A 258 -3.86 -5.84 -29.79
CA LYS A 258 -3.27 -6.95 -29.08
C LYS A 258 -3.85 -7.02 -27.67
N LEU A 259 -4.33 -8.19 -27.29
CA LEU A 259 -4.72 -8.51 -25.91
C LEU A 259 -3.86 -9.69 -25.42
N GLN A 260 -3.34 -9.55 -24.21
CA GLN A 260 -2.43 -10.53 -23.65
C GLN A 260 -2.76 -10.75 -22.16
N PRO A 261 -3.76 -11.62 -21.86
CA PRO A 261 -3.94 -12.10 -20.50
C PRO A 261 -2.75 -12.98 -20.08
N TYR A 262 -2.40 -12.90 -18.78
CA TYR A 262 -1.29 -13.64 -18.22
C TYR A 262 -1.51 -13.98 -16.75
N ILE A 263 -0.82 -15.03 -16.30
CA ILE A 263 -0.65 -15.39 -14.91
C ILE A 263 0.82 -15.69 -14.65
N ILE A 264 1.37 -15.12 -13.58
CA ILE A 264 2.77 -15.30 -13.19
C ILE A 264 2.80 -15.65 -11.70
N ALA A 265 3.47 -16.76 -11.36
CA ALA A 265 3.76 -17.13 -9.99
C ALA A 265 5.23 -16.87 -9.67
N GLN A 266 5.51 -16.20 -8.56
CA GLN A 266 6.85 -15.92 -8.07
C GLN A 266 7.17 -16.84 -6.89
N PHE A 267 8.36 -17.42 -6.90
CA PHE A 267 8.86 -18.32 -5.86
C PHE A 267 10.18 -17.77 -5.31
N GLN A 268 10.30 -17.72 -3.99
CA GLN A 268 11.52 -17.35 -3.30
C GLN A 268 11.77 -18.33 -2.15
N LYS A 269 13.02 -18.64 -1.84
CA LYS A 269 13.34 -19.50 -0.71
C LYS A 269 12.94 -18.83 0.60
N ALA A 270 12.22 -19.56 1.45
CA ALA A 270 11.80 -19.04 2.77
C ALA A 270 13.01 -18.65 3.63
N GLY A 271 12.90 -17.51 4.31
CA GLY A 271 13.93 -17.03 5.24
C GLY A 271 15.12 -16.33 4.58
N ASN A 272 15.14 -16.18 3.26
CA ASN A 272 16.22 -15.51 2.56
C ASN A 272 15.69 -14.43 1.60
N ASN A 273 15.63 -13.20 2.08
CA ASN A 273 15.17 -12.04 1.29
C ASN A 273 16.17 -11.62 0.19
N ILE A 274 17.35 -12.24 0.15
CA ILE A 274 18.46 -11.93 -0.80
C ILE A 274 18.63 -13.04 -1.85
N GLY A 275 17.87 -14.14 -1.72
CA GLY A 275 17.97 -15.29 -2.64
C GLY A 275 17.32 -15.04 -4.00
N PRO A 276 17.62 -15.89 -4.99
CA PRO A 276 17.05 -15.78 -6.34
C PRO A 276 15.53 -15.92 -6.31
N ILE A 277 14.86 -15.10 -7.12
CA ILE A 277 13.43 -15.16 -7.37
C ILE A 277 13.20 -15.95 -8.66
N HIS A 278 12.48 -17.07 -8.55
CA HIS A 278 12.04 -17.84 -9.70
C HIS A 278 10.64 -17.40 -10.12
N ARG A 279 10.44 -17.19 -11.42
CA ARG A 279 9.15 -16.82 -12.00
C ARG A 279 8.72 -17.86 -13.00
N VAL A 280 7.49 -18.36 -12.84
CA VAL A 280 6.84 -19.27 -13.80
C VAL A 280 5.54 -18.58 -14.23
N GLY A 281 5.31 -18.50 -15.53
CA GLY A 281 4.14 -17.79 -16.03
C GLY A 281 3.60 -18.36 -17.33
N TYR A 282 2.31 -18.16 -17.53
CA TYR A 282 1.60 -18.44 -18.78
C TYR A 282 1.07 -17.11 -19.35
N ARG A 283 1.17 -16.96 -20.68
CA ARG A 283 0.66 -15.81 -21.42
C ARG A 283 -0.08 -16.31 -22.67
N ASN A 284 -1.28 -15.83 -22.85
CA ASN A 284 -2.03 -16.00 -24.10
C ASN A 284 -1.92 -14.70 -24.91
N ILE A 285 -1.58 -14.79 -26.19
CA ILE A 285 -1.45 -13.62 -27.05
C ILE A 285 -2.50 -13.71 -28.15
N GLN A 286 -3.42 -12.75 -28.14
CA GLN A 286 -4.44 -12.61 -29.15
C GLN A 286 -4.19 -11.30 -29.91
N ILE A 287 -4.21 -11.36 -31.24
CA ILE A 287 -4.01 -10.19 -32.11
C ILE A 287 -5.14 -10.19 -33.14
N TRP A 288 -5.89 -9.11 -33.13
CA TRP A 288 -6.88 -8.80 -34.16
C TRP A 288 -6.33 -7.67 -35.03
N ALA A 289 -6.34 -7.86 -36.32
CA ALA A 289 -5.95 -6.86 -37.28
C ALA A 289 -7.07 -6.74 -38.36
N ASN A 290 -7.32 -5.54 -38.80
CA ASN A 290 -8.21 -5.36 -39.96
C ASN A 290 -7.51 -5.95 -41.16
N ASP A 291 -8.18 -6.86 -41.87
CA ASP A 291 -7.60 -7.56 -43.00
C ASP A 291 -7.84 -6.79 -44.29
N TYR A 292 -6.84 -6.75 -45.16
CA TYR A 292 -6.90 -6.10 -46.46
C TYR A 292 -7.88 -6.80 -47.42
N THR A 293 -8.17 -8.06 -47.17
CA THR A 293 -8.98 -8.92 -48.02
C THR A 293 -10.48 -8.69 -47.89
N SER A 294 -10.94 -8.28 -46.71
CA SER A 294 -12.39 -8.07 -46.49
C SER A 294 -12.97 -6.82 -47.15
N GLU A 295 -12.14 -5.85 -47.54
CA GLU A 295 -12.63 -4.66 -48.31
C GLU A 295 -12.55 -4.83 -49.84
N ARG A 296 -11.78 -5.78 -50.36
CA ARG A 296 -11.74 -6.06 -51.78
C ARG A 296 -12.98 -6.79 -52.29
N ASP A 297 -13.59 -7.62 -51.46
CA ASP A 297 -14.78 -8.40 -51.82
C ASP A 297 -16.08 -7.60 -51.75
N SER A 298 -16.06 -6.37 -51.25
CA SER A 298 -17.23 -5.49 -51.19
C SER A 298 -17.34 -4.48 -52.36
N VAL A 299 -16.42 -4.52 -53.32
CA VAL A 299 -16.34 -3.57 -54.47
C VAL A 299 -16.51 -4.26 -55.82
N THR A 300 -16.99 -5.49 -55.86
CA THR A 300 -17.40 -6.17 -57.11
C THR A 300 -18.91 -6.26 -57.25
#